data_ae6e2ad755672c297ae723a8284b8a1b
#
_entry.id   ae6e2ad755672c297ae723a8284b8a1b
#
_cell.length_a   1.000
_cell.length_b   1.000
_cell.length_c   1.000
_cell.angle_alpha   90.00
_cell.angle_beta   90.00
_cell.angle_gamma   90.00
#
_symmetry.space_group_name_H-M   'P 1'
#
loop_
_entity.id
_entity.type
_entity.pdbx_description
1 polymer ?
#
loop_
_entity_poly.entity_id
_entity_poly.type
_entity_poly.pdbx_seq_one_letter_code
_entity_poly.pdbx_strand_id
1 'polypeptide(L)'
;MDRNLALEFVRITEAAALASAQFMGRGNEKDADQAAVDAMRRAFDSVNIDGTVVIGEGERDEAPMLFIGEKVGRNGAEAPEIDIA
;
A
#
# COMPACT_ATOMS: atom_id res chain seq x y z
N MET A 1 -7.33 -0.33 17.31
CA MET A 1 -7.85 -0.24 15.92
C MET A 1 -9.21 -0.89 15.87
N ASP A 2 -10.18 -0.25 15.25
CA ASP A 2 -11.47 -0.87 15.17
C ASP A 2 -11.49 -2.02 14.14
N ARG A 3 -12.50 -2.88 14.26
CA ARG A 3 -12.61 -4.09 13.41
C ARG A 3 -12.73 -3.74 11.92
N ASN A 4 -13.46 -2.70 11.60
CA ASN A 4 -13.67 -2.31 10.20
C ASN A 4 -12.36 -1.82 9.58
N LEU A 5 -11.58 -1.07 10.33
CA LEU A 5 -10.28 -0.60 9.85
C LEU A 5 -9.32 -1.75 9.64
N ALA A 6 -9.33 -2.75 10.54
CA ALA A 6 -8.50 -3.94 10.37
C ALA A 6 -8.85 -4.68 9.07
N LEU A 7 -10.14 -4.82 8.75
CA LEU A 7 -10.59 -5.45 7.52
C LEU A 7 -10.18 -4.65 6.28
N GLU A 8 -10.18 -3.32 6.38
CA GLU A 8 -9.71 -2.47 5.28
C GLU A 8 -8.22 -2.72 4.99
N PHE A 9 -7.39 -2.89 6.03
CA PHE A 9 -5.98 -3.21 5.83
C PHE A 9 -5.77 -4.59 5.19
N VAL A 10 -6.60 -5.57 5.53
CA VAL A 10 -6.55 -6.88 4.86
C VAL A 10 -6.83 -6.73 3.37
N ARG A 11 -7.78 -5.88 2.99
CA ARG A 11 -8.08 -5.63 1.59
C ARG A 11 -6.92 -5.01 0.84
N ILE A 12 -6.13 -4.17 1.50
CA ILE A 12 -4.96 -3.55 0.90
C ILE A 12 -3.92 -4.62 0.55
N THR A 13 -3.61 -5.50 1.50
CA THR A 13 -2.65 -6.59 1.25
C THR A 13 -3.16 -7.59 0.22
N GLU A 14 -4.45 -7.88 0.23
CA GLU A 14 -5.08 -8.73 -0.76
C GLU A 14 -4.99 -8.13 -2.16
N ALA A 15 -5.24 -6.83 -2.29
CA ALA A 15 -5.13 -6.15 -3.58
C ALA A 15 -3.71 -6.25 -4.13
N ALA A 16 -2.70 -6.08 -3.29
CA ALA A 16 -1.30 -6.21 -3.69
C ALA A 16 -0.99 -7.64 -4.16
N ALA A 17 -1.46 -8.64 -3.41
CA ALA A 17 -1.24 -10.04 -3.75
C ALA A 17 -1.90 -10.42 -5.08
N LEU A 18 -3.14 -9.99 -5.30
CA LEU A 18 -3.86 -10.28 -6.55
C LEU A 18 -3.19 -9.63 -7.75
N ALA A 19 -2.73 -8.40 -7.60
CA ALA A 19 -2.07 -7.69 -8.69
C ALA A 19 -0.75 -8.34 -9.05
N SER A 20 0.07 -8.72 -8.06
CA SER A 20 1.36 -9.36 -8.33
C SER A 20 1.19 -10.75 -8.93
N ALA A 21 0.13 -11.48 -8.55
CA ALA A 21 -0.12 -12.83 -9.07
C ALA A 21 -0.28 -12.86 -10.58
N GLN A 22 -0.74 -11.78 -11.19
CA GLN A 22 -0.90 -11.70 -12.64
C GLN A 22 0.44 -11.77 -13.37
N PHE A 23 1.52 -11.48 -12.71
CA PHE A 23 2.87 -11.48 -13.28
C PHE A 23 3.70 -12.69 -12.84
N MET A 24 3.16 -13.55 -12.00
CA MET A 24 3.87 -14.73 -11.54
C MET A 24 4.09 -15.70 -12.72
N GLY A 25 5.29 -16.23 -12.79
CA GLY A 25 5.64 -17.16 -13.85
C GLY A 25 6.07 -16.51 -15.16
N ARG A 26 6.02 -15.19 -15.25
CA ARG A 26 6.46 -14.46 -16.45
C ARG A 26 7.93 -14.07 -16.40
N GLY A 27 8.62 -14.41 -15.31
CA GLY A 27 10.06 -14.13 -15.17
C GLY A 27 10.39 -12.65 -14.98
N ASN A 28 9.40 -11.82 -14.66
CA ASN A 28 9.62 -10.38 -14.49
C ASN A 28 9.18 -9.94 -13.10
N GLU A 29 10.10 -10.09 -12.12
CA GLU A 29 9.86 -9.70 -10.74
C GLU A 29 9.57 -8.21 -10.60
N LYS A 30 10.24 -7.40 -11.39
CA LYS A 30 10.12 -5.94 -11.31
C LYS A 30 8.70 -5.49 -11.67
N ASP A 31 8.10 -6.09 -12.68
CA ASP A 31 6.73 -5.79 -13.06
C ASP A 31 5.73 -6.26 -12.01
N ALA A 32 5.99 -7.43 -11.40
CA ALA A 32 5.16 -7.93 -10.31
C ALA A 32 5.22 -6.99 -9.10
N ASP A 33 6.39 -6.53 -8.74
CA ASP A 33 6.58 -5.61 -7.63
C ASP A 33 5.90 -4.28 -7.90
N GLN A 34 6.04 -3.76 -9.10
CA GLN A 34 5.38 -2.50 -9.50
C GLN A 34 3.86 -2.63 -9.45
N ALA A 35 3.33 -3.74 -9.95
CA ALA A 35 1.89 -3.99 -9.94
C ALA A 35 1.36 -4.06 -8.51
N ALA A 36 2.09 -4.74 -7.61
CA ALA A 36 1.70 -4.84 -6.22
C ALA A 36 1.69 -3.47 -5.53
N VAL A 37 2.73 -2.68 -5.73
CA VAL A 37 2.84 -1.34 -5.12
C VAL A 37 1.73 -0.42 -5.64
N ASP A 38 1.48 -0.42 -6.95
CA ASP A 38 0.42 0.41 -7.55
C ASP A 38 -0.95 0.02 -7.02
N ALA A 39 -1.23 -1.28 -6.90
CA ALA A 39 -2.50 -1.76 -6.37
C ALA A 39 -2.67 -1.37 -4.90
N MET A 40 -1.60 -1.46 -4.12
CA MET A 40 -1.61 -1.08 -2.72
C MET A 40 -1.89 0.41 -2.55
N ARG A 41 -1.24 1.26 -3.35
CA ARG A 41 -1.47 2.71 -3.31
C ARG A 41 -2.92 3.05 -3.64
N ARG A 42 -3.49 2.43 -4.68
CA ARG A 42 -4.90 2.63 -5.04
C ARG A 42 -5.84 2.18 -3.92
N ALA A 43 -5.55 1.04 -3.32
CA ALA A 43 -6.38 0.52 -2.23
C ALA A 43 -6.35 1.45 -1.02
N PHE A 44 -5.19 2.00 -0.68
CA PHE A 44 -5.08 2.97 0.41
C PHE A 44 -5.95 4.21 0.17
N ASP A 45 -6.08 4.65 -1.08
CA ASP A 45 -6.87 5.86 -1.40
C ASP A 45 -8.34 5.70 -1.03
N SER A 46 -8.83 4.48 -0.88
CA SER A 46 -10.21 4.22 -0.47
C SER A 46 -10.39 4.14 1.05
N VAL A 47 -9.32 4.16 1.80
CA VAL A 47 -9.35 4.02 3.27
C VAL A 47 -9.19 5.38 3.94
N ASN A 48 -10.11 5.73 4.83
CA ASN A 48 -10.06 7.03 5.51
C ASN A 48 -9.07 7.01 6.67
N ILE A 49 -7.80 7.13 6.32
CA ILE A 49 -6.71 7.27 7.29
C ILE A 49 -5.79 8.40 6.86
N ASP A 50 -5.02 8.90 7.80
CA ASP A 50 -3.86 9.76 7.57
C ASP A 50 -2.63 8.89 7.82
N GLY A 51 -2.22 8.16 6.80
CA GLY A 51 -1.15 7.19 6.90
C GLY A 51 0.20 7.75 6.50
N THR A 52 1.24 7.31 7.20
CA THR A 52 2.62 7.65 6.86
C THR A 52 3.45 6.37 6.90
N VAL A 53 4.17 6.11 5.82
CA VAL A 53 5.09 4.98 5.78
C VAL A 53 6.32 5.36 6.61
N VAL A 54 6.49 4.69 7.75
CA VAL A 54 7.60 4.96 8.67
C VAL A 54 8.72 3.94 8.53
N ILE A 55 8.39 2.72 8.11
CA ILE A 55 9.37 1.69 7.75
C ILE A 55 9.02 1.24 6.34
N GLY A 56 9.85 1.58 5.38
CA GLY A 56 9.65 1.26 3.98
C GLY A 56 10.93 0.69 3.39
N GLU A 57 10.88 0.37 2.10
CA GLU A 57 11.98 -0.30 1.41
C GLU A 57 12.77 0.61 0.49
N GLY A 58 12.85 1.87 0.75
CA GLY A 58 13.64 2.72 -0.09
C GLY A 58 13.27 4.17 0.03
N GLU A 59 13.89 4.96 -0.83
CA GLU A 59 13.65 6.38 -0.89
C GLU A 59 12.70 6.71 -2.03
N ARG A 60 12.29 7.97 -2.06
CA ARG A 60 11.25 8.46 -2.94
C ARG A 60 11.41 8.08 -4.42
N ASP A 61 12.64 8.08 -4.91
CA ASP A 61 12.93 7.83 -6.33
C ASP A 61 13.27 6.37 -6.63
N GLU A 62 13.19 5.50 -5.63
CA GLU A 62 13.48 4.08 -5.81
C GLU A 62 12.19 3.28 -5.99
N ALA A 63 11.64 3.31 -7.20
CA ALA A 63 10.52 2.45 -7.56
C ALA A 63 11.01 1.03 -7.81
N PRO A 64 10.19 0.00 -7.56
CA PRO A 64 8.79 0.01 -7.18
C PRO A 64 8.58 -0.33 -5.71
N MET A 65 8.51 0.63 -4.84
CA MET A 65 8.31 0.34 -3.41
C MET A 65 7.66 1.54 -2.71
N LEU A 66 7.04 1.27 -1.57
CA LEU A 66 6.55 2.31 -0.70
C LEU A 66 7.74 2.92 0.04
N PHE A 67 7.97 4.20 -0.12
CA PHE A 67 9.14 4.86 0.45
C PHE A 67 8.86 5.44 1.83
N ILE A 68 9.92 5.54 2.64
CA ILE A 68 9.81 6.13 3.98
C ILE A 68 9.37 7.59 3.88
N GLY A 69 8.31 7.92 4.63
CA GLY A 69 7.72 9.26 4.60
C GLY A 69 6.58 9.41 3.62
N GLU A 70 6.31 8.40 2.80
CA GLU A 70 5.19 8.45 1.85
C GLU A 70 3.87 8.57 2.60
N LYS A 71 3.01 9.48 2.14
CA LYS A 71 1.67 9.63 2.70
C LYS A 71 0.69 8.77 1.93
N VAL A 72 -0.11 8.02 2.66
CA VAL A 72 -1.11 7.12 2.08
C VAL A 72 -2.45 7.33 2.78
N GLY A 73 -3.54 6.94 2.11
CA GLY A 73 -4.87 7.05 2.66
C GLY A 73 -5.63 8.22 2.07
N ARG A 74 -6.95 8.19 2.26
CA ARG A 74 -7.82 9.23 1.75
C ARG A 74 -7.70 10.55 2.52
N ASN A 75 -7.33 10.48 3.80
CA ASN A 75 -7.18 11.62 4.69
C ASN A 75 -8.40 12.55 4.70
N GLY A 76 -9.58 11.92 4.84
CA GLY A 76 -10.84 12.66 4.93
C GLY A 76 -11.12 13.17 6.33
N ALA A 77 -12.40 13.50 6.59
CA ALA A 77 -12.81 14.02 7.89
C ALA A 77 -12.51 12.99 8.99
N GLU A 78 -11.91 13.48 10.08
CA GLU A 78 -11.62 12.67 11.28
C GLU A 78 -10.75 11.43 10.99
N ALA A 79 -9.92 11.49 9.95
CA ALA A 79 -9.06 10.37 9.61
C ALA A 79 -8.04 10.09 10.73
N PRO A 80 -7.99 8.85 11.25
CA PRO A 80 -6.99 8.51 12.27
C PRO A 80 -5.60 8.51 11.68
N GLU A 81 -4.62 8.96 12.47
CA GLU A 81 -3.21 8.90 12.10
C GLU A 81 -2.70 7.49 12.30
N ILE A 82 -2.11 6.91 11.25
CA ILE A 82 -1.61 5.54 11.28
C ILE A 82 -0.18 5.53 10.75
N ASP A 83 0.72 4.92 11.49
CA ASP A 83 2.08 4.65 11.02
C ASP A 83 2.10 3.27 10.34
N ILE A 84 2.65 3.23 9.15
CA ILE A 84 2.71 2.01 8.33
C ILE A 84 4.14 1.48 8.33
N ALA A 85 4.28 0.21 8.66
CA ALA A 85 5.58 -0.47 8.66
C ALA A 85 5.58 -1.64 7.68
#